data_ff66763c97bcca6cf4b5733e8d40dc08
#
_entry.id   ff66763c97bcca6cf4b5733e8d40dc08
#
_cell.length_a   1.000
_cell.length_b   1.000
_cell.length_c   1.000
_cell.angle_alpha   90.00
_cell.angle_beta   90.00
_cell.angle_gamma   90.00
#
_symmetry.space_group_name_H-M   'P 1'
#
loop_
_entity.id
_entity.type
_entity.pdbx_description
1 polymer ?
#
loop_
_entity_poly.entity_id
_entity_poly.type
_entity_poly.pdbx_seq_one_letter_code
_entity_poly.pdbx_strand_id
1 'polypeptide(L)'
;MTTQVMPDRQQIEALVRQAIRGVVAPQSVPTARFSGAANTPGWVDGKPNLRVSISARHCHLTDEHVEILFGPGAKLIPEKDLYQDGFYAAEQTVMVVGPRRRMLPNVRVLGPTRPFSQVELAFTDSISLGIDAPVRHSGKIDGTPGCVLVGPAGTVQLTQGVIRAARHVHMNFADAEHYGVADGDMMQLVIRSPQCSVTFDELLVRADKAAKLEVHIDTDEGNACNLDSATEVLLQKQPAGHSDCACKSH
;
A
#
# COMPACT_ATOMS: atom_id res chain seq x y z
N MET A 1 21.19 18.44 54.02
CA MET A 1 21.86 18.01 52.78
C MET A 1 21.25 16.67 52.39
N THR A 2 20.36 16.65 51.41
CA THR A 2 19.69 15.43 50.94
C THR A 2 20.61 14.77 49.90
N THR A 3 21.19 13.64 50.26
CA THR A 3 22.04 12.86 49.36
C THR A 3 21.12 12.23 48.29
N GLN A 4 21.19 12.73 47.09
CA GLN A 4 20.49 12.16 45.95
C GLN A 4 21.21 10.86 45.56
N VAL A 5 20.58 9.71 45.86
CA VAL A 5 21.10 8.38 45.49
C VAL A 5 20.91 8.22 43.99
N MET A 6 21.99 8.07 43.26
CA MET A 6 21.92 7.77 41.83
C MET A 6 21.35 6.36 41.61
N PRO A 7 20.42 6.18 40.69
CA PRO A 7 19.84 4.85 40.41
C PRO A 7 20.91 3.90 39.93
N ASP A 8 20.85 2.66 40.36
CA ASP A 8 21.74 1.61 39.91
C ASP A 8 21.42 1.15 38.50
N ARG A 9 22.34 0.37 37.87
CA ARG A 9 22.19 -0.11 36.50
C ARG A 9 20.87 -0.87 36.28
N GLN A 10 20.44 -1.68 37.24
CA GLN A 10 19.22 -2.49 37.12
C GLN A 10 17.98 -1.60 37.14
N GLN A 11 18.01 -0.54 37.97
CA GLN A 11 16.92 0.46 38.03
C GLN A 11 16.83 1.26 36.73
N ILE A 12 17.98 1.62 36.13
CA ILE A 12 18.03 2.31 34.82
C ILE A 12 17.51 1.38 33.73
N GLU A 13 17.91 0.11 33.69
CA GLU A 13 17.41 -0.85 32.71
C GLU A 13 15.89 -1.09 32.86
N ALA A 14 15.38 -1.15 34.07
CA ALA A 14 13.94 -1.28 34.32
C ALA A 14 13.15 -0.06 33.83
N LEU A 15 13.63 1.15 34.08
CA LEU A 15 13.03 2.40 33.62
C LEU A 15 13.05 2.51 32.08
N VAL A 16 14.17 2.13 31.45
CA VAL A 16 14.29 2.11 30.01
C VAL A 16 13.33 1.08 29.39
N ARG A 17 13.23 -0.13 29.95
CA ARG A 17 12.26 -1.14 29.50
C ARG A 17 10.81 -0.68 29.68
N GLN A 18 10.52 0.02 30.77
CA GLN A 18 9.18 0.58 31.01
C GLN A 18 8.85 1.71 30.02
N ALA A 19 9.80 2.61 29.77
CA ALA A 19 9.66 3.68 28.79
C ALA A 19 9.47 3.12 27.36
N ILE A 20 10.26 2.10 26.98
CA ILE A 20 10.14 1.43 25.69
C ILE A 20 8.78 0.73 25.56
N ARG A 21 8.27 0.06 26.61
CA ARG A 21 6.93 -0.54 26.58
C ARG A 21 5.81 0.48 26.43
N GLY A 22 6.00 1.68 26.97
CA GLY A 22 5.05 2.79 26.82
C GLY A 22 5.08 3.43 25.42
N VAL A 23 6.23 3.37 24.73
CA VAL A 23 6.42 3.93 23.37
C VAL A 23 6.14 2.89 22.29
N VAL A 24 6.36 1.61 22.57
CA VAL A 24 6.16 0.46 21.64
C VAL A 24 4.79 -0.22 21.85
N ALA A 25 3.87 0.38 22.58
CA ALA A 25 2.48 0.00 22.38
C ALA A 25 2.19 0.26 20.89
N PRO A 26 1.82 -0.76 20.10
CA PRO A 26 1.46 -0.52 18.70
C PRO A 26 0.30 0.46 18.76
N GLN A 27 0.58 1.72 18.43
CA GLN A 27 -0.49 2.60 18.00
C GLN A 27 -1.02 1.92 16.76
N SER A 28 -2.11 1.20 16.91
CA SER A 28 -2.95 0.82 15.79
C SER A 28 -3.23 2.12 15.07
N VAL A 29 -2.54 2.35 13.96
CA VAL A 29 -2.96 3.36 13.00
C VAL A 29 -4.41 3.00 12.72
N PRO A 30 -5.38 3.88 13.04
CA PRO A 30 -6.76 3.58 12.74
C PRO A 30 -6.84 3.38 11.23
N THR A 31 -6.92 2.15 10.79
CA THR A 31 -7.47 1.91 9.47
C THR A 31 -8.87 2.48 9.55
N ALA A 32 -9.14 3.53 8.79
CA ALA A 32 -10.46 4.09 8.68
C ALA A 32 -11.41 2.94 8.37
N ARG A 33 -12.01 2.41 9.42
CA ARG A 33 -13.16 1.56 9.28
C ARG A 33 -14.29 2.53 9.06
N PHE A 34 -14.67 2.74 7.80
CA PHE A 34 -16.06 2.99 7.55
C PHE A 34 -16.77 1.77 8.16
N SER A 35 -17.28 1.93 9.38
CA SER A 35 -18.04 0.91 10.08
C SER A 35 -19.45 0.85 9.47
N GLY A 36 -19.50 0.40 8.23
CA GLY A 36 -20.66 -0.27 7.70
C GLY A 36 -20.55 -1.72 8.15
N ALA A 37 -21.58 -2.23 8.79
CA ALA A 37 -21.71 -3.56 9.36
C ALA A 37 -20.98 -4.63 8.53
N ALA A 38 -20.38 -5.61 9.25
CA ALA A 38 -19.80 -6.82 8.66
C ALA A 38 -20.82 -7.43 7.70
N ASN A 39 -20.70 -7.16 6.41
CA ASN A 39 -21.59 -7.65 5.38
C ASN A 39 -20.79 -8.19 4.22
N THR A 40 -21.18 -9.35 3.83
CA THR A 40 -20.99 -10.06 2.57
C THR A 40 -20.48 -9.13 1.46
N PRO A 41 -19.49 -9.55 0.64
CA PRO A 41 -19.13 -8.80 -0.55
C PRO A 41 -20.36 -8.69 -1.44
N GLY A 42 -20.94 -7.49 -1.53
CA GLY A 42 -22.23 -7.32 -2.18
C GLY A 42 -22.73 -5.90 -2.13
N TRP A 43 -23.82 -5.71 -2.73
CA TRP A 43 -24.53 -4.44 -2.81
C TRP A 43 -25.27 -4.16 -1.49
N VAL A 44 -25.23 -2.91 -1.03
CA VAL A 44 -25.99 -2.42 0.12
C VAL A 44 -27.01 -1.42 -0.40
N ASP A 45 -28.29 -1.62 -0.07
CA ASP A 45 -29.40 -0.77 -0.51
C ASP A 45 -29.45 -0.53 -2.03
N GLY A 46 -29.18 -1.57 -2.83
CA GLY A 46 -29.18 -1.51 -4.28
C GLY A 46 -28.01 -0.75 -4.92
N LYS A 47 -26.94 -0.50 -4.17
CA LYS A 47 -25.69 0.14 -4.64
C LYS A 47 -24.49 -0.73 -4.30
N PRO A 48 -23.45 -0.73 -5.15
CA PRO A 48 -22.20 -1.40 -4.85
C PRO A 48 -21.57 -0.86 -3.55
N ASN A 49 -21.07 -1.74 -2.69
CA ASN A 49 -20.42 -1.36 -1.46
C ASN A 49 -18.97 -0.90 -1.74
N LEU A 50 -18.80 0.38 -1.98
CA LEU A 50 -17.52 1.00 -2.31
C LEU A 50 -16.58 1.01 -1.10
N ARG A 51 -15.41 0.42 -1.27
CA ARG A 51 -14.29 0.52 -0.34
C ARG A 51 -13.16 1.33 -0.95
N VAL A 52 -12.52 2.20 -0.16
CA VAL A 52 -11.26 2.87 -0.51
C VAL A 52 -10.19 2.41 0.46
N SER A 53 -9.09 1.91 -0.07
CA SER A 53 -7.96 1.41 0.70
C SER A 53 -6.68 2.18 0.34
N ILE A 54 -5.94 2.56 1.39
CA ILE A 54 -4.60 3.10 1.21
C ILE A 54 -3.64 1.93 1.00
N SER A 55 -3.06 1.85 -0.18
CA SER A 55 -1.96 0.94 -0.49
C SER A 55 -0.66 1.54 0.05
N ALA A 56 -0.36 1.23 1.33
CA ALA A 56 0.91 1.63 1.92
C ALA A 56 2.08 0.93 1.20
N ARG A 57 3.29 1.44 1.40
CA ARG A 57 4.51 0.83 0.84
C ARG A 57 4.57 -0.66 1.12
N HIS A 58 4.84 -1.44 0.09
CA HIS A 58 4.95 -2.89 0.17
C HIS A 58 5.80 -3.46 -0.96
N CYS A 59 6.08 -4.74 -0.91
CA CYS A 59 6.75 -5.44 -1.99
C CYS A 59 6.12 -6.80 -2.28
N HIS A 60 6.32 -7.24 -3.52
CA HIS A 60 6.06 -8.60 -3.96
C HIS A 60 7.39 -9.25 -4.31
N LEU A 61 7.56 -10.51 -4.00
CA LEU A 61 8.81 -11.23 -4.18
C LEU A 61 8.60 -12.48 -5.04
N THR A 62 9.68 -12.94 -5.68
CA THR A 62 9.77 -14.29 -6.23
C THR A 62 10.07 -15.28 -5.12
N ASP A 63 9.81 -16.58 -5.34
CA ASP A 63 10.19 -17.64 -4.39
C ASP A 63 11.70 -17.62 -4.10
N GLU A 64 12.53 -17.40 -5.14
CA GLU A 64 13.98 -17.31 -5.00
C GLU A 64 14.39 -16.14 -4.09
N HIS A 65 13.79 -14.96 -4.27
CA HIS A 65 14.11 -13.81 -3.44
C HIS A 65 13.62 -13.98 -2.00
N VAL A 66 12.53 -14.71 -1.78
CA VAL A 66 12.09 -15.08 -0.42
C VAL A 66 13.16 -15.94 0.26
N GLU A 67 13.71 -16.95 -0.41
CA GLU A 67 14.77 -17.80 0.17
C GLU A 67 16.06 -17.01 0.44
N ILE A 68 16.47 -16.12 -0.46
CA ILE A 68 17.67 -15.28 -0.25
C ILE A 68 17.49 -14.35 0.95
N LEU A 69 16.32 -13.73 1.10
CA LEU A 69 16.08 -12.74 2.14
C LEU A 69 15.78 -13.36 3.51
N PHE A 70 15.13 -14.52 3.56
CA PHE A 70 14.63 -15.12 4.79
C PHE A 70 15.26 -16.48 5.13
N GLY A 71 16.09 -17.04 4.25
CA GLY A 71 16.83 -18.29 4.43
C GLY A 71 16.33 -19.42 3.52
N PRO A 72 17.17 -20.46 3.32
CA PRO A 72 16.83 -21.58 2.45
C PRO A 72 15.53 -22.28 2.87
N GLY A 73 14.65 -22.52 1.90
CA GLY A 73 13.35 -23.15 2.14
C GLY A 73 12.30 -22.24 2.78
N ALA A 74 12.61 -20.96 3.04
CA ALA A 74 11.66 -20.01 3.57
C ALA A 74 10.48 -19.82 2.62
N LYS A 75 9.30 -19.64 3.20
CA LYS A 75 8.06 -19.32 2.48
C LYS A 75 7.36 -18.14 3.16
N LEU A 76 6.55 -17.41 2.43
CA LEU A 76 5.74 -16.36 3.01
C LEU A 76 4.69 -16.97 3.95
N ILE A 77 4.60 -16.42 5.16
CA ILE A 77 3.65 -16.85 6.20
C ILE A 77 2.53 -15.81 6.22
N PRO A 78 1.28 -16.19 5.89
CA PRO A 78 0.16 -15.26 5.95
C PRO A 78 -0.09 -14.76 7.38
N GLU A 79 -0.09 -13.44 7.57
CA GLU A 79 -0.44 -12.78 8.85
C GLU A 79 -1.87 -12.24 8.80
N LYS A 80 -2.26 -11.68 7.65
CA LYS A 80 -3.57 -11.05 7.49
C LYS A 80 -4.03 -11.13 6.04
N ASP A 81 -5.23 -11.65 5.83
CA ASP A 81 -5.87 -11.63 4.51
C ASP A 81 -6.18 -10.19 4.08
N LEU A 82 -5.99 -9.92 2.79
CA LEU A 82 -6.39 -8.67 2.17
C LEU A 82 -7.85 -8.75 1.74
N TYR A 83 -8.42 -7.60 1.35
CA TYR A 83 -9.81 -7.57 0.95
C TYR A 83 -10.09 -8.36 -0.33
N GLN A 84 -9.17 -8.34 -1.29
CA GLN A 84 -9.24 -9.18 -2.48
C GLN A 84 -8.84 -10.62 -2.12
N ASP A 85 -9.67 -11.59 -2.54
CA ASP A 85 -9.45 -13.00 -2.21
C ASP A 85 -8.14 -13.55 -2.79
N GLY A 86 -7.46 -14.39 -2.01
CA GLY A 86 -6.21 -15.02 -2.40
C GLY A 86 -4.95 -14.17 -2.18
N PHE A 87 -5.11 -12.93 -1.72
CA PHE A 87 -3.98 -12.07 -1.36
C PHE A 87 -3.90 -11.88 0.16
N TYR A 88 -2.67 -11.75 0.66
CA TYR A 88 -2.42 -11.58 2.09
C TYR A 88 -1.18 -10.71 2.35
N ALA A 89 -1.16 -10.04 3.50
CA ALA A 89 0.05 -9.49 4.08
C ALA A 89 0.79 -10.62 4.79
N ALA A 90 2.06 -10.83 4.46
CA ALA A 90 2.88 -11.83 5.13
C ALA A 90 3.43 -11.27 6.46
N GLU A 91 3.84 -12.17 7.38
CA GLU A 91 4.60 -11.78 8.58
C GLU A 91 5.93 -11.11 8.22
N GLN A 92 6.51 -11.53 7.08
CA GLN A 92 7.79 -11.07 6.61
C GLN A 92 7.76 -9.60 6.20
N THR A 93 8.81 -8.90 6.60
CA THR A 93 9.11 -7.53 6.17
C THR A 93 10.56 -7.44 5.71
N VAL A 94 10.82 -6.51 4.82
CA VAL A 94 12.17 -6.20 4.34
C VAL A 94 12.50 -4.73 4.60
N MET A 95 13.78 -4.42 4.55
CA MET A 95 14.25 -3.05 4.47
C MET A 95 14.55 -2.73 3.00
N VAL A 96 14.07 -1.59 2.52
CA VAL A 96 14.35 -1.08 1.17
C VAL A 96 15.42 0.00 1.27
N VAL A 97 16.50 -0.15 0.52
CA VAL A 97 17.63 0.79 0.52
C VAL A 97 17.75 1.43 -0.86
N GLY A 98 17.76 2.75 -0.88
CA GLY A 98 17.90 3.56 -2.09
C GLY A 98 19.29 4.18 -2.27
N PRO A 99 19.57 4.80 -3.42
CA PRO A 99 20.87 5.35 -3.77
C PRO A 99 21.32 6.52 -2.87
N ARG A 100 20.39 7.21 -2.20
CA ARG A 100 20.74 8.27 -1.22
C ARG A 100 21.26 7.74 0.12
N ARG A 101 21.55 6.44 0.22
CA ARG A 101 21.98 5.77 1.47
C ARG A 101 20.92 5.91 2.59
N ARG A 102 19.66 6.11 2.22
CA ARG A 102 18.52 6.05 3.11
C ARG A 102 17.82 4.73 2.95
N MET A 103 17.12 4.32 4.00
CA MET A 103 16.43 3.04 4.06
C MET A 103 15.03 3.22 4.63
N LEU A 104 14.11 2.40 4.16
CA LEU A 104 12.76 2.26 4.70
C LEU A 104 12.67 0.89 5.37
N PRO A 105 12.58 0.84 6.70
CA PRO A 105 12.41 -0.41 7.43
C PRO A 105 10.96 -0.91 7.36
N ASN A 106 10.79 -2.19 7.66
CA ASN A 106 9.47 -2.81 7.85
C ASN A 106 8.54 -2.68 6.64
N VAL A 107 9.10 -2.74 5.42
CA VAL A 107 8.30 -2.79 4.20
C VAL A 107 7.68 -4.18 4.11
N ARG A 108 6.36 -4.24 4.13
CA ARG A 108 5.59 -5.49 4.18
C ARG A 108 5.72 -6.26 2.86
N VAL A 109 5.91 -7.57 2.97
CA VAL A 109 5.79 -8.45 1.82
C VAL A 109 4.33 -8.86 1.67
N LEU A 110 3.80 -8.70 0.45
CA LEU A 110 2.46 -9.20 0.11
C LEU A 110 2.58 -10.49 -0.68
N GLY A 111 1.81 -11.47 -0.27
CA GLY A 111 1.69 -12.76 -0.93
C GLY A 111 0.41 -12.89 -1.77
N PRO A 112 0.39 -13.92 -2.62
CA PRO A 112 1.42 -14.91 -2.86
C PRO A 112 2.64 -14.36 -3.61
N THR A 113 3.71 -15.18 -3.72
CA THR A 113 4.88 -14.87 -4.53
C THR A 113 4.50 -14.67 -6.01
N ARG A 114 5.30 -13.89 -6.74
CA ARG A 114 5.08 -13.54 -8.14
C ARG A 114 6.26 -13.95 -9.01
N PRO A 115 6.09 -14.03 -10.35
CA PRO A 115 7.19 -14.35 -11.26
C PRO A 115 8.34 -13.33 -11.26
N PHE A 116 8.12 -12.14 -10.75
CA PHE A 116 9.10 -11.06 -10.61
C PHE A 116 8.89 -10.29 -9.33
N SER A 117 9.97 -9.73 -8.78
CA SER A 117 9.88 -8.89 -7.60
C SER A 117 9.59 -7.44 -7.96
N GLN A 118 8.75 -6.81 -7.17
CA GLN A 118 8.29 -5.44 -7.36
C GLN A 118 8.18 -4.74 -5.99
N VAL A 119 8.54 -3.46 -5.95
CA VAL A 119 8.38 -2.60 -4.78
C VAL A 119 7.47 -1.45 -5.15
N GLU A 120 6.41 -1.26 -4.38
CA GLU A 120 5.46 -0.17 -4.55
C GLU A 120 5.68 0.87 -3.43
N LEU A 121 5.96 2.09 -3.83
CA LEU A 121 6.28 3.20 -2.94
C LEU A 121 5.34 4.36 -3.17
N ALA A 122 5.09 5.15 -2.12
CA ALA A 122 4.54 6.49 -2.27
C ALA A 122 5.61 7.46 -2.83
N PHE A 123 5.19 8.62 -3.30
CA PHE A 123 6.13 9.59 -3.89
C PHE A 123 7.13 10.12 -2.86
N THR A 124 6.67 10.42 -1.65
CA THR A 124 7.53 10.86 -0.54
C THR A 124 8.56 9.79 -0.15
N ASP A 125 8.20 8.51 -0.19
CA ASP A 125 9.14 7.41 0.03
C ASP A 125 10.22 7.38 -1.05
N SER A 126 9.81 7.50 -2.32
CA SER A 126 10.71 7.52 -3.48
C SER A 126 11.70 8.69 -3.40
N ILE A 127 11.22 9.89 -3.07
CA ILE A 127 12.08 11.08 -2.83
C ILE A 127 13.07 10.81 -1.69
N SER A 128 12.59 10.25 -0.59
CA SER A 128 13.43 9.95 0.57
C SER A 128 14.58 9.00 0.20
N LEU A 129 14.31 7.95 -0.54
CA LEU A 129 15.29 6.97 -0.99
C LEU A 129 16.19 7.51 -2.13
N GLY A 130 15.74 8.53 -2.86
CA GLY A 130 16.39 9.05 -4.05
C GLY A 130 16.18 8.19 -5.28
N ILE A 131 15.04 7.53 -5.35
CA ILE A 131 14.61 6.70 -6.48
C ILE A 131 13.59 7.51 -7.29
N ASP A 132 13.82 7.68 -8.57
CA ASP A 132 12.85 8.29 -9.48
C ASP A 132 11.87 7.20 -9.96
N ALA A 133 10.96 6.82 -9.07
CA ALA A 133 9.99 5.76 -9.33
C ALA A 133 8.85 6.29 -10.22
N PRO A 134 8.67 5.77 -11.43
CA PRO A 134 7.59 6.18 -12.30
C PRO A 134 6.24 5.65 -11.80
N VAL A 135 5.16 6.34 -12.16
CA VAL A 135 3.80 5.80 -12.00
C VAL A 135 3.61 4.69 -13.02
N ARG A 136 3.27 3.50 -12.56
CA ARG A 136 3.03 2.32 -13.39
C ARG A 136 1.89 1.49 -12.81
N HIS A 137 1.19 0.78 -13.68
CA HIS A 137 0.30 -0.28 -13.23
C HIS A 137 1.11 -1.43 -12.64
N SER A 138 0.66 -1.98 -11.51
CA SER A 138 1.31 -3.14 -10.88
C SER A 138 1.50 -4.26 -11.90
N GLY A 139 2.71 -4.79 -11.99
CA GLY A 139 3.14 -5.74 -13.00
C GLY A 139 3.88 -5.15 -14.21
N LYS A 140 3.85 -3.85 -14.42
CA LYS A 140 4.54 -3.18 -15.54
C LYS A 140 5.85 -2.55 -15.03
N ILE A 141 6.87 -3.39 -14.89
CA ILE A 141 8.14 -3.01 -14.26
C ILE A 141 9.28 -2.74 -15.24
N ASP A 142 9.07 -2.93 -16.53
CA ASP A 142 10.13 -2.76 -17.53
C ASP A 142 10.66 -1.32 -17.57
N GLY A 143 11.98 -1.18 -17.51
CA GLY A 143 12.65 0.12 -17.52
C GLY A 143 12.46 0.97 -16.25
N THR A 144 11.92 0.40 -15.19
CA THR A 144 11.79 1.09 -13.89
C THR A 144 13.10 0.99 -13.09
N PRO A 145 13.36 1.89 -12.13
CA PRO A 145 14.55 1.82 -11.29
C PRO A 145 14.54 0.59 -10.38
N GLY A 146 15.73 0.23 -9.90
CA GLY A 146 15.93 -0.81 -8.90
C GLY A 146 16.18 -0.26 -7.50
N CYS A 147 16.39 -1.17 -6.57
CA CYS A 147 16.76 -0.89 -5.18
C CYS A 147 17.47 -2.10 -4.56
N VAL A 148 17.96 -1.95 -3.33
CA VAL A 148 18.43 -3.11 -2.55
C VAL A 148 17.40 -3.46 -1.49
N LEU A 149 17.03 -4.74 -1.45
CA LEU A 149 16.22 -5.32 -0.39
C LEU A 149 17.12 -6.01 0.61
N VAL A 150 16.86 -5.81 1.90
CA VAL A 150 17.62 -6.44 2.98
C VAL A 150 16.62 -7.20 3.87
N GLY A 151 16.86 -8.48 4.01
CA GLY A 151 16.15 -9.37 4.92
C GLY A 151 17.08 -9.88 6.04
N PRO A 152 16.56 -10.68 6.95
CA PRO A 152 17.34 -11.21 8.09
C PRO A 152 18.45 -12.19 7.68
N ALA A 153 18.33 -12.87 6.53
CA ALA A 153 19.29 -13.87 6.07
C ALA A 153 20.18 -13.39 4.93
N GLY A 154 19.79 -12.34 4.20
CA GLY A 154 20.56 -11.86 3.06
C GLY A 154 20.01 -10.60 2.42
N THR A 155 20.58 -10.30 1.25
CA THR A 155 20.21 -9.11 0.48
C THR A 155 19.95 -9.48 -0.98
N VAL A 156 19.03 -8.74 -1.61
CA VAL A 156 18.71 -8.84 -3.03
C VAL A 156 18.88 -7.46 -3.67
N GLN A 157 19.67 -7.37 -4.72
CA GLN A 157 19.75 -6.17 -5.55
C GLN A 157 18.81 -6.32 -6.73
N LEU A 158 17.71 -5.56 -6.72
CA LEU A 158 16.82 -5.44 -7.86
C LEU A 158 17.41 -4.45 -8.85
N THR A 159 17.53 -4.84 -10.11
CA THR A 159 17.94 -3.95 -11.20
C THR A 159 16.80 -3.10 -11.71
N GLN A 160 15.56 -3.55 -11.51
CA GLN A 160 14.30 -2.88 -11.85
C GLN A 160 13.21 -3.35 -10.90
N GLY A 161 12.04 -2.72 -10.94
CA GLY A 161 10.87 -3.17 -10.19
C GLY A 161 10.34 -2.17 -9.16
N VAL A 162 10.95 -0.99 -9.02
CA VAL A 162 10.43 0.04 -8.13
C VAL A 162 9.49 0.95 -8.89
N ILE A 163 8.25 1.04 -8.42
CA ILE A 163 7.19 1.86 -9.01
C ILE A 163 6.42 2.65 -7.96
N ARG A 164 5.74 3.68 -8.40
CA ARG A 164 4.55 4.21 -7.73
C ARG A 164 3.34 3.57 -8.41
N ALA A 165 2.56 2.81 -7.66
CA ALA A 165 1.40 2.15 -8.25
C ALA A 165 0.38 3.19 -8.73
N ALA A 166 -0.01 3.13 -10.00
CA ALA A 166 -1.12 3.93 -10.49
C ALA A 166 -2.39 3.58 -9.71
N ARG A 167 -3.14 4.60 -9.32
CA ARG A 167 -4.42 4.39 -8.64
C ARG A 167 -5.37 3.61 -9.54
N HIS A 168 -6.14 2.72 -8.93
CA HIS A 168 -7.01 1.83 -9.68
C HIS A 168 -8.19 1.37 -8.83
N VAL A 169 -9.19 0.82 -9.48
CA VAL A 169 -10.33 0.21 -8.82
C VAL A 169 -10.52 -1.21 -9.30
N HIS A 170 -10.58 -2.13 -8.35
CA HIS A 170 -11.04 -3.50 -8.61
C HIS A 170 -12.56 -3.53 -8.54
N MET A 171 -13.20 -4.24 -9.45
CA MET A 171 -14.64 -4.43 -9.45
C MET A 171 -15.04 -5.70 -10.20
N ASN A 172 -16.15 -6.30 -9.81
CA ASN A 172 -16.72 -7.39 -10.60
C ASN A 172 -17.55 -6.84 -11.79
N PHE A 173 -17.99 -7.72 -12.65
CA PHE A 173 -18.71 -7.30 -13.86
C PHE A 173 -20.06 -6.64 -13.58
N ALA A 174 -20.75 -7.00 -12.48
CA ALA A 174 -22.01 -6.35 -12.11
C ALA A 174 -21.76 -4.92 -11.59
N ASP A 175 -20.68 -4.70 -10.85
CA ASP A 175 -20.28 -3.35 -10.43
C ASP A 175 -19.89 -2.50 -11.65
N ALA A 176 -19.14 -3.08 -12.61
CA ALA A 176 -18.76 -2.40 -13.86
C ALA A 176 -19.98 -1.99 -14.68
N GLU A 177 -20.98 -2.86 -14.79
CA GLU A 177 -22.27 -2.56 -15.42
C GLU A 177 -22.99 -1.41 -14.71
N HIS A 178 -23.05 -1.44 -13.37
CA HIS A 178 -23.67 -0.38 -12.58
C HIS A 178 -23.05 1.00 -12.84
N TYR A 179 -21.71 1.07 -12.92
CA TYR A 179 -21.02 2.32 -13.20
C TYR A 179 -20.94 2.68 -14.68
N GLY A 180 -21.40 1.79 -15.58
CA GLY A 180 -21.32 1.99 -17.03
C GLY A 180 -19.90 2.06 -17.56
N VAL A 181 -19.01 1.20 -17.03
CA VAL A 181 -17.59 1.11 -17.39
C VAL A 181 -17.20 -0.31 -17.77
N ALA A 182 -16.06 -0.44 -18.44
CA ALA A 182 -15.43 -1.71 -18.79
C ALA A 182 -14.00 -1.78 -18.24
N ASP A 183 -13.40 -2.97 -18.30
CA ASP A 183 -11.99 -3.16 -17.96
C ASP A 183 -11.12 -2.24 -18.84
N GLY A 184 -10.19 -1.53 -18.19
CA GLY A 184 -9.32 -0.55 -18.84
C GLY A 184 -9.88 0.86 -18.96
N ASP A 185 -11.17 1.09 -18.67
CA ASP A 185 -11.74 2.46 -18.59
C ASP A 185 -11.13 3.26 -17.44
N MET A 186 -11.29 4.60 -17.51
CA MET A 186 -10.87 5.51 -16.45
C MET A 186 -12.07 6.05 -15.67
N MET A 187 -11.90 6.11 -14.35
CA MET A 187 -12.88 6.66 -13.43
C MET A 187 -12.32 7.83 -12.62
N GLN A 188 -13.21 8.53 -11.93
CA GLN A 188 -12.87 9.55 -10.94
C GLN A 188 -13.28 9.09 -9.56
N LEU A 189 -12.42 9.38 -8.56
CA LEU A 189 -12.72 9.23 -7.15
C LEU A 189 -12.87 10.61 -6.52
N VAL A 190 -14.05 10.95 -6.06
CA VAL A 190 -14.32 12.19 -5.34
C VAL A 190 -14.36 11.90 -3.85
N ILE A 191 -13.50 12.55 -3.09
CA ILE A 191 -13.44 12.43 -1.63
C ILE A 191 -13.76 13.79 -1.03
N ARG A 192 -14.80 13.85 -0.19
CA ARG A 192 -15.18 15.02 0.58
C ARG A 192 -14.75 14.83 2.02
N SER A 193 -13.85 15.66 2.48
CA SER A 193 -13.38 15.68 3.87
C SER A 193 -13.22 17.12 4.33
N PRO A 194 -13.31 17.40 5.63
CA PRO A 194 -13.12 18.73 6.17
C PRO A 194 -11.77 19.31 5.73
N GLN A 195 -11.80 20.44 4.97
CA GLN A 195 -10.62 21.20 4.53
C GLN A 195 -9.69 20.49 3.51
N CYS A 196 -9.94 19.21 3.18
CA CYS A 196 -9.07 18.41 2.32
C CYS A 196 -9.84 17.66 1.23
N SER A 197 -10.92 18.24 0.69
CA SER A 197 -11.67 17.62 -0.41
C SER A 197 -10.84 17.55 -1.68
N VAL A 198 -10.76 16.38 -2.30
CA VAL A 198 -9.97 16.12 -3.52
C VAL A 198 -10.81 15.31 -4.51
N THR A 199 -10.56 15.51 -5.79
CA THR A 199 -10.99 14.60 -6.84
C THR A 199 -9.76 14.03 -7.50
N PHE A 200 -9.66 12.70 -7.52
CA PHE A 200 -8.62 11.97 -8.22
C PHE A 200 -9.17 11.48 -9.55
N ASP A 201 -8.53 11.89 -10.62
CA ASP A 201 -8.79 11.43 -11.97
C ASP A 201 -7.93 10.18 -12.29
N GLU A 202 -8.16 9.59 -13.44
CA GLU A 202 -7.32 8.52 -13.97
C GLU A 202 -7.23 7.28 -13.08
N LEU A 203 -8.35 6.90 -12.44
CA LEU A 203 -8.46 5.59 -11.80
C LEU A 203 -8.70 4.52 -12.87
N LEU A 204 -7.72 3.64 -13.06
CA LEU A 204 -7.88 2.51 -13.98
C LEU A 204 -8.89 1.49 -13.43
N VAL A 205 -9.87 1.14 -14.24
CA VAL A 205 -10.78 0.02 -13.95
C VAL A 205 -10.07 -1.30 -14.21
N ARG A 206 -10.10 -2.19 -13.22
CA ARG A 206 -9.69 -3.58 -13.30
C ARG A 206 -10.89 -4.45 -13.01
N ALA A 207 -11.57 -4.87 -14.08
CA ALA A 207 -12.77 -5.69 -13.98
C ALA A 207 -12.43 -7.18 -14.08
N ASP A 208 -12.77 -7.94 -13.04
CA ASP A 208 -12.60 -9.40 -12.99
C ASP A 208 -13.79 -10.03 -12.29
N LYS A 209 -14.16 -11.24 -12.70
CA LYS A 209 -15.32 -11.95 -12.15
C LYS A 209 -15.30 -12.10 -10.62
N ALA A 210 -14.11 -12.32 -10.05
CA ALA A 210 -13.92 -12.56 -8.61
C ALA A 210 -13.59 -11.30 -7.81
N ALA A 211 -13.33 -10.16 -8.49
CA ALA A 211 -12.95 -8.93 -7.83
C ALA A 211 -14.06 -8.39 -6.92
N LYS A 212 -13.65 -7.83 -5.81
CA LYS A 212 -14.51 -7.06 -4.90
C LYS A 212 -14.30 -5.59 -5.15
N LEU A 213 -15.36 -4.78 -5.05
CA LEU A 213 -15.27 -3.34 -5.31
C LEU A 213 -14.34 -2.67 -4.30
N GLU A 214 -13.17 -2.26 -4.77
CA GLU A 214 -12.14 -1.62 -3.93
C GLU A 214 -11.28 -0.67 -4.75
N VAL A 215 -11.23 0.58 -4.33
CA VAL A 215 -10.30 1.58 -4.87
C VAL A 215 -8.99 1.53 -4.09
N HIS A 216 -7.89 1.55 -4.80
CA HIS A 216 -6.54 1.67 -4.25
C HIS A 216 -5.93 3.02 -4.61
N ILE A 217 -5.54 3.77 -3.59
CA ILE A 217 -4.73 4.99 -3.66
C ILE A 217 -3.50 4.82 -2.78
N ASP A 218 -2.44 5.58 -3.04
CA ASP A 218 -1.23 5.51 -2.23
C ASP A 218 -1.34 6.30 -0.90
N THR A 219 -0.29 6.22 -0.07
CA THR A 219 -0.25 6.90 1.23
C THR A 219 -0.29 8.42 1.09
N ASP A 220 0.38 8.99 0.08
CA ASP A 220 0.40 10.44 -0.12
C ASP A 220 -0.96 10.95 -0.60
N GLU A 221 -1.63 10.20 -1.47
CA GLU A 221 -2.99 10.48 -1.94
C GLU A 221 -4.01 10.40 -0.79
N GLY A 222 -3.92 9.36 0.03
CA GLY A 222 -4.76 9.21 1.22
C GLY A 222 -4.58 10.34 2.24
N ASN A 223 -3.33 10.78 2.45
CA ASN A 223 -3.01 11.91 3.31
C ASN A 223 -3.51 13.24 2.71
N ALA A 224 -3.35 13.45 1.40
CA ALA A 224 -3.77 14.67 0.73
C ALA A 224 -5.28 14.94 0.87
N CYS A 225 -6.10 13.89 0.86
CA CYS A 225 -7.54 14.01 1.01
C CYS A 225 -8.03 13.80 2.46
N ASN A 226 -7.13 13.57 3.43
CA ASN A 226 -7.48 13.23 4.82
C ASN A 226 -8.57 12.13 4.85
N LEU A 227 -8.27 11.00 4.20
CA LEU A 227 -9.24 9.92 3.96
C LEU A 227 -9.94 9.45 5.24
N ASP A 228 -9.23 9.41 6.36
CA ASP A 228 -9.77 8.97 7.67
C ASP A 228 -10.92 9.86 8.18
N SER A 229 -10.97 11.13 7.72
CA SER A 229 -12.01 12.10 8.07
C SER A 229 -13.01 12.32 6.94
N ALA A 230 -12.98 11.50 5.89
CA ALA A 230 -13.88 11.66 4.76
C ALA A 230 -15.34 11.50 5.18
N THR A 231 -16.16 12.44 4.77
CA THR A 231 -17.62 12.44 5.03
C THR A 231 -18.42 11.87 3.86
N GLU A 232 -17.83 11.88 2.68
CA GLU A 232 -18.44 11.34 1.46
C GLU A 232 -17.35 10.84 0.51
N VAL A 233 -17.61 9.71 -0.11
CA VAL A 233 -16.78 9.14 -1.17
C VAL A 233 -17.66 8.73 -2.33
N LEU A 234 -17.35 9.24 -3.52
CA LEU A 234 -18.08 8.94 -4.75
C LEU A 234 -17.10 8.39 -5.81
N LEU A 235 -17.49 7.29 -6.41
CA LEU A 235 -16.85 6.73 -7.58
C LEU A 235 -17.73 6.97 -8.80
N GLN A 236 -17.19 7.57 -9.83
CA GLN A 236 -17.96 7.92 -11.03
C GLN A 236 -17.12 7.76 -12.29
N LYS A 237 -17.80 7.57 -13.42
CA LYS A 237 -17.13 7.53 -14.72
C LYS A 237 -16.43 8.86 -14.98
N GLN A 238 -15.19 8.82 -15.47
CA GLN A 238 -14.47 10.04 -15.83
C GLN A 238 -15.14 10.69 -17.05
N PRO A 239 -15.42 12.02 -17.02
CA PRO A 239 -15.98 12.73 -18.18
C PRO A 239 -15.06 12.63 -19.39
N ALA A 240 -15.65 12.49 -20.58
CA ALA A 240 -14.90 12.53 -21.82
C ALA A 240 -14.19 13.90 -21.99
N GLY A 241 -12.91 13.87 -22.33
CA GLY A 241 -12.09 15.09 -22.51
C GLY A 241 -11.06 15.36 -21.42
N HIS A 242 -11.04 14.60 -20.32
CA HIS A 242 -10.00 14.69 -19.29
C HIS A 242 -8.79 13.77 -19.55
N SER A 243 -8.82 12.95 -20.61
CA SER A 243 -7.79 11.95 -20.90
C SER A 243 -6.70 12.40 -21.87
N ASP A 244 -6.65 13.68 -22.29
CA ASP A 244 -5.68 14.15 -23.29
C ASP A 244 -4.27 14.45 -22.72
N CYS A 245 -3.97 14.08 -21.48
CA CYS A 245 -2.58 13.96 -21.06
C CYS A 245 -2.04 12.57 -21.47
N ALA A 246 -1.97 12.35 -22.79
CA ALA A 246 -1.30 11.20 -23.32
C ALA A 246 0.15 11.20 -22.81
N CYS A 247 0.46 10.33 -21.87
CA CYS A 247 1.82 9.83 -21.70
C CYS A 247 2.21 9.14 -23.00
N LYS A 248 2.61 9.95 -23.99
CA LYS A 248 3.32 9.40 -25.15
C LYS A 248 4.57 8.74 -24.63
N SER A 249 4.60 7.44 -24.78
CA SER A 249 5.78 6.60 -24.62
C SER A 249 6.98 7.25 -25.28
N HIS A 250 7.97 7.59 -24.50
CA HIS A 250 9.36 7.72 -24.93
C HIS A 250 10.16 6.60 -24.31
#